data_e6c86798c4ba35ceb31beb1d88acc6fa
#
_entry.id   e6c86798c4ba35ceb31beb1d88acc6fa
#
_cell.length_a   1.000
_cell.length_b   1.000
_cell.length_c   1.000
_cell.angle_alpha   90.00
_cell.angle_beta   90.00
_cell.angle_gamma   90.00
#
_symmetry.space_group_name_H-M   'P 1'
#
loop_
_entity.id
_entity.type
_entity.pdbx_description
1 polymer ?
#
loop_
_entity_poly.entity_id
_entity_poly.type
_entity_poly.pdbx_seq_one_letter_code
_entity_poly.pdbx_strand_id
1 'polypeptide(L)'
;CYAISYRELKPGNKNYLPDSTAKKEVLNTLVKRLELHPSVRAVCLSSFGIPYRGGQASNNFFCSADSAFRGIPLLFTQVTPEFFTVFQLQGTTNETGETLSRAFAQLASDEMFASDNIIMLSKQKGKDRQTYLNSSFSYDSLFQNGVRKLRGFVSPIKLTHYDKGHTAQLFYPFTNYGVGADLTVRLKDGLSKDQINQFENDISGKYRAGNIILTELQSYEDISIVRNASTVAFIRNYIFGGGFIVICIFGCVLGIFWYKTQCRQAEIALHKIVGASRAHVCLRLFAEGVIILSVATIPAVAIDYVIGQWELTEIVNEQYTTASRFASTVGITYLLMLVMIAVGIGIPAWRAMQIEPAEALHEE
;
A
#
# COMPACT_ATOMS: atom_id res chain seq x y z
N CYS A 1 -10.77 -16.93 -1.08
CA CYS A 1 -11.86 -15.95 -1.02
C CYS A 1 -12.13 -15.43 -2.44
N TYR A 2 -13.39 -15.31 -2.81
CA TYR A 2 -13.81 -14.95 -4.16
C TYR A 2 -14.89 -13.89 -4.09
N ALA A 3 -14.80 -12.91 -4.99
CA ALA A 3 -15.85 -11.93 -5.22
C ALA A 3 -16.80 -12.46 -6.29
N ILE A 4 -18.08 -12.26 -6.09
CA ILE A 4 -19.13 -12.60 -7.07
C ILE A 4 -19.65 -11.31 -7.67
N SER A 5 -19.52 -11.20 -8.99
CA SER A 5 -20.14 -10.13 -9.76
C SER A 5 -21.59 -10.48 -10.07
N TYR A 6 -22.46 -9.49 -10.00
CA TYR A 6 -23.86 -9.67 -10.38
C TYR A 6 -24.32 -8.52 -11.27
N ARG A 7 -25.31 -8.80 -12.10
CA ARG A 7 -25.96 -7.82 -12.99
C ARG A 7 -27.41 -7.65 -12.58
N GLU A 8 -27.86 -6.42 -12.50
CA GLU A 8 -29.27 -6.07 -12.41
C GLU A 8 -29.90 -5.96 -13.79
N LEU A 9 -31.08 -6.52 -13.93
CA LEU A 9 -31.88 -6.33 -15.13
C LEU A 9 -32.36 -4.89 -15.23
N LYS A 10 -32.32 -4.32 -16.45
CA LYS A 10 -32.73 -2.93 -16.70
C LYS A 10 -34.25 -2.73 -16.54
N PRO A 11 -34.69 -1.49 -16.25
CA PRO A 11 -36.13 -1.13 -16.33
C PRO A 11 -36.71 -1.55 -17.67
N GLY A 12 -37.94 -2.05 -17.65
CA GLY A 12 -38.61 -2.62 -18.85
C GLY A 12 -38.55 -4.15 -18.93
N ASN A 13 -37.73 -4.82 -18.15
CA ASN A 13 -37.79 -6.27 -18.01
C ASN A 13 -38.95 -6.65 -17.06
N LYS A 14 -39.69 -7.71 -17.38
CA LYS A 14 -40.83 -8.21 -16.57
C LYS A 14 -40.49 -8.55 -15.12
N ASN A 15 -39.20 -8.80 -14.85
CA ASN A 15 -38.70 -9.13 -13.51
C ASN A 15 -37.93 -7.96 -12.87
N TYR A 16 -38.08 -6.74 -13.38
CA TYR A 16 -37.44 -5.57 -12.78
C TYR A 16 -38.17 -5.17 -11.49
N LEU A 17 -37.41 -5.05 -10.40
CA LEU A 17 -37.90 -4.65 -9.09
C LEU A 17 -37.25 -3.31 -8.73
N PRO A 18 -37.99 -2.20 -8.81
CA PRO A 18 -37.42 -0.86 -8.59
C PRO A 18 -37.18 -0.54 -7.12
N ASP A 19 -37.73 -1.31 -6.19
CA ASP A 19 -37.68 -1.01 -4.76
C ASP A 19 -36.44 -1.62 -4.08
N SER A 20 -35.81 -0.85 -3.20
CA SER A 20 -34.66 -1.26 -2.36
C SER A 20 -35.04 -2.40 -1.40
N THR A 21 -36.28 -2.47 -0.94
CA THR A 21 -36.76 -3.53 -0.05
C THR A 21 -36.85 -4.86 -0.79
N ALA A 22 -37.37 -4.84 -2.01
CA ALA A 22 -37.41 -6.02 -2.86
C ALA A 22 -36.01 -6.50 -3.25
N LYS A 23 -35.07 -5.57 -3.46
CA LYS A 23 -33.65 -5.89 -3.71
C LYS A 23 -33.00 -6.57 -2.51
N LYS A 24 -33.29 -6.13 -1.30
CA LYS A 24 -32.87 -6.79 -0.06
C LYS A 24 -33.30 -8.25 0.01
N GLU A 25 -34.56 -8.51 -0.24
CA GLU A 25 -35.12 -9.89 -0.22
C GLU A 25 -34.45 -10.79 -1.26
N VAL A 26 -34.26 -10.25 -2.47
CA VAL A 26 -33.60 -10.96 -3.57
C VAL A 26 -32.16 -11.29 -3.22
N LEU A 27 -31.36 -10.33 -2.73
CA LEU A 27 -29.97 -10.55 -2.33
C LEU A 27 -29.87 -11.55 -1.17
N ASN A 28 -30.73 -11.44 -0.16
CA ASN A 28 -30.78 -12.40 0.94
C ASN A 28 -31.16 -13.82 0.47
N THR A 29 -32.04 -13.93 -0.52
CA THR A 29 -32.39 -15.22 -1.13
C THR A 29 -31.18 -15.82 -1.86
N LEU A 30 -30.40 -15.01 -2.59
CA LEU A 30 -29.20 -15.47 -3.27
C LEU A 30 -28.11 -15.88 -2.27
N VAL A 31 -27.89 -15.10 -1.20
CA VAL A 31 -26.97 -15.45 -0.11
C VAL A 31 -27.33 -16.80 0.48
N LYS A 32 -28.60 -17.02 0.89
CA LYS A 32 -29.05 -18.29 1.44
C LYS A 32 -28.87 -19.46 0.48
N ARG A 33 -29.10 -19.26 -0.82
CA ARG A 33 -28.86 -20.31 -1.83
C ARG A 33 -27.39 -20.64 -1.98
N LEU A 34 -26.50 -19.63 -1.92
CA LEU A 34 -25.04 -19.83 -1.97
C LEU A 34 -24.54 -20.56 -0.72
N GLU A 35 -25.06 -20.23 0.46
CA GLU A 35 -24.69 -20.91 1.72
C GLU A 35 -25.05 -22.38 1.73
N LEU A 36 -26.10 -22.77 1.03
CA LEU A 36 -26.51 -24.18 0.87
C LEU A 36 -25.62 -24.97 -0.10
N HIS A 37 -24.74 -24.30 -0.86
CA HIS A 37 -23.87 -25.00 -1.79
C HIS A 37 -22.75 -25.75 -1.07
N PRO A 38 -22.50 -27.04 -1.40
CA PRO A 38 -21.54 -27.89 -0.66
C PRO A 38 -20.09 -27.35 -0.65
N SER A 39 -19.69 -26.61 -1.67
CA SER A 39 -18.36 -26.01 -1.80
C SER A 39 -18.19 -24.70 -1.02
N VAL A 40 -19.26 -24.11 -0.53
CA VAL A 40 -19.25 -22.82 0.15
C VAL A 40 -19.06 -23.00 1.65
N ARG A 41 -18.22 -22.17 2.26
CA ARG A 41 -18.03 -22.08 3.70
C ARG A 41 -18.83 -20.95 4.32
N ALA A 42 -18.76 -19.75 3.72
CA ALA A 42 -19.47 -18.58 4.19
C ALA A 42 -19.68 -17.58 3.04
N VAL A 43 -20.72 -16.77 3.15
CA VAL A 43 -21.08 -15.72 2.18
C VAL A 43 -21.31 -14.43 2.95
N CYS A 44 -20.82 -13.30 2.45
CA CYS A 44 -21.10 -12.01 3.04
C CYS A 44 -21.48 -10.97 2.00
N LEU A 45 -22.27 -10.00 2.44
CA LEU A 45 -22.53 -8.76 1.74
C LEU A 45 -21.77 -7.64 2.44
N SER A 46 -21.19 -6.75 1.65
CA SER A 46 -20.51 -5.56 2.14
C SER A 46 -20.70 -4.39 1.19
N SER A 47 -20.52 -3.17 1.68
CA SER A 47 -20.52 -1.96 0.87
C SER A 47 -19.26 -1.17 1.18
N PHE A 48 -18.47 -0.81 0.18
CA PHE A 48 -17.24 -0.04 0.29
C PHE A 48 -16.15 -0.68 1.16
N GLY A 49 -14.90 -0.27 0.97
CA GLY A 49 -13.77 -0.60 1.85
C GLY A 49 -13.40 -2.07 1.95
N ILE A 50 -13.72 -2.87 0.95
CA ILE A 50 -13.27 -4.26 0.83
C ILE A 50 -11.94 -4.33 0.08
N PRO A 51 -11.12 -5.37 0.35
CA PRO A 51 -9.82 -5.53 -0.28
C PRO A 51 -9.91 -5.50 -1.81
N TYR A 52 -9.02 -4.77 -2.43
CA TYR A 52 -8.79 -4.70 -3.87
C TYR A 52 -9.96 -4.25 -4.75
N ARG A 53 -11.17 -4.12 -4.23
CA ARG A 53 -12.31 -3.53 -4.95
C ARG A 53 -12.35 -2.03 -4.72
N GLY A 54 -12.61 -1.29 -5.80
CA GLY A 54 -12.70 0.17 -5.76
C GLY A 54 -13.93 0.62 -4.99
N GLY A 55 -13.89 1.83 -4.43
CA GLY A 55 -14.95 2.41 -3.66
C GLY A 55 -14.65 2.33 -2.17
N GLN A 56 -13.87 3.31 -1.69
CA GLN A 56 -13.68 3.55 -0.28
C GLN A 56 -14.61 4.68 0.13
N ALA A 57 -15.38 4.47 1.19
CA ALA A 57 -16.15 5.53 1.81
C ALA A 57 -15.39 6.00 3.05
N SER A 58 -15.09 7.28 3.13
CA SER A 58 -14.48 7.92 4.29
C SER A 58 -15.30 9.11 4.75
N ASN A 59 -15.24 9.36 6.03
CA ASN A 59 -15.79 10.57 6.62
C ASN A 59 -14.92 11.02 7.79
N ASN A 60 -15.02 12.27 8.17
CA ASN A 60 -14.36 12.78 9.36
C ASN A 60 -15.17 12.40 10.60
N PHE A 61 -14.53 11.72 11.56
CA PHE A 61 -15.18 11.26 12.77
C PHE A 61 -14.66 11.98 14.00
N PHE A 62 -15.58 12.15 14.96
CA PHE A 62 -15.33 12.67 16.30
C PHE A 62 -15.61 11.56 17.30
N CYS A 63 -14.85 11.49 18.38
CA CYS A 63 -15.02 10.50 19.44
C CYS A 63 -15.37 11.17 20.76
N SER A 64 -16.41 10.69 21.45
CA SER A 64 -16.85 11.25 22.74
C SER A 64 -15.82 11.04 23.87
N ALA A 65 -15.02 9.99 23.80
CA ALA A 65 -14.00 9.67 24.82
C ALA A 65 -12.69 10.45 24.62
N ASP A 66 -12.50 11.11 23.49
CA ASP A 66 -11.25 11.76 23.14
C ASP A 66 -11.44 13.06 22.39
N SER A 67 -11.27 14.17 23.09
CA SER A 67 -11.36 15.51 22.49
C SER A 67 -10.24 15.80 21.46
N ALA A 68 -9.13 15.03 21.50
CA ALA A 68 -8.08 15.13 20.50
C ALA A 68 -8.44 14.36 19.21
N PHE A 69 -9.41 13.46 19.28
CA PHE A 69 -9.97 12.73 18.13
C PHE A 69 -11.04 13.59 17.44
N ARG A 70 -10.60 14.67 16.80
CA ARG A 70 -11.49 15.62 16.14
C ARG A 70 -11.32 15.61 14.63
N GLY A 71 -12.39 15.23 13.93
CA GLY A 71 -12.41 15.27 12.47
C GLY A 71 -11.36 14.37 11.81
N ILE A 72 -11.06 13.22 12.41
CA ILE A 72 -10.11 12.28 11.82
C ILE A 72 -10.79 11.51 10.68
N PRO A 73 -10.23 11.50 9.47
CA PRO A 73 -10.77 10.74 8.36
C PRO A 73 -10.64 9.24 8.63
N LEU A 74 -11.78 8.56 8.75
CA LEU A 74 -11.85 7.12 8.91
C LEU A 74 -12.60 6.51 7.74
N LEU A 75 -12.14 5.36 7.27
CA LEU A 75 -12.92 4.54 6.35
C LEU A 75 -14.07 3.87 7.11
N PHE A 76 -15.17 3.68 6.43
CA PHE A 76 -16.26 2.90 6.97
C PHE A 76 -16.82 1.94 5.94
N THR A 77 -17.27 0.79 6.43
CA THR A 77 -17.80 -0.31 5.62
C THR A 77 -19.04 -0.85 6.29
N GLN A 78 -20.11 -1.01 5.53
CA GLN A 78 -21.26 -1.78 6.01
C GLN A 78 -21.06 -3.24 5.67
N VAL A 79 -21.26 -4.14 6.65
CA VAL A 79 -20.97 -5.55 6.49
C VAL A 79 -22.07 -6.42 7.11
N THR A 80 -22.30 -7.59 6.52
CA THR A 80 -23.06 -8.65 7.20
C THR A 80 -22.16 -9.36 8.22
N PRO A 81 -22.72 -10.04 9.23
CA PRO A 81 -21.93 -10.69 10.28
C PRO A 81 -20.88 -11.66 9.74
N GLU A 82 -21.18 -12.39 8.67
CA GLU A 82 -20.33 -13.41 8.06
C GLU A 82 -19.04 -12.80 7.45
N PHE A 83 -18.97 -11.48 7.29
CA PHE A 83 -17.79 -10.77 6.79
C PHE A 83 -16.50 -11.14 7.53
N PHE A 84 -16.57 -11.23 8.86
CA PHE A 84 -15.43 -11.56 9.69
C PHE A 84 -14.95 -13.00 9.47
N THR A 85 -15.88 -13.92 9.20
CA THR A 85 -15.55 -15.32 8.85
C THR A 85 -15.00 -15.42 7.43
N VAL A 86 -15.58 -14.72 6.47
CA VAL A 86 -15.16 -14.73 5.06
C VAL A 86 -13.72 -14.21 4.92
N PHE A 87 -13.41 -13.10 5.54
CA PHE A 87 -12.07 -12.50 5.51
C PHE A 87 -11.11 -13.00 6.59
N GLN A 88 -11.54 -13.93 7.45
CA GLN A 88 -10.77 -14.51 8.55
C GLN A 88 -10.15 -13.45 9.47
N LEU A 89 -10.91 -12.40 9.77
CA LEU A 89 -10.46 -11.38 10.70
C LEU A 89 -10.39 -11.93 12.11
N GLN A 90 -9.40 -11.47 12.86
CA GLN A 90 -9.20 -11.85 14.24
C GLN A 90 -9.61 -10.70 15.17
N GLY A 91 -10.16 -11.02 16.31
CA GLY A 91 -10.34 -10.06 17.38
C GLY A 91 -9.03 -9.77 18.10
N THR A 92 -9.03 -8.72 18.91
CA THR A 92 -7.85 -8.29 19.67
C THR A 92 -7.44 -9.26 20.78
N THR A 93 -8.34 -10.13 21.21
CA THR A 93 -8.12 -11.18 22.22
C THR A 93 -8.03 -12.58 21.59
N ASN A 94 -7.51 -12.68 20.36
CA ASN A 94 -7.43 -13.91 19.56
C ASN A 94 -8.78 -14.57 19.27
N GLU A 95 -9.85 -13.80 19.30
CA GLU A 95 -11.17 -14.25 18.87
C GLU A 95 -11.14 -14.61 17.39
N THR A 96 -11.78 -15.73 17.04
CA THR A 96 -11.89 -16.17 15.66
C THR A 96 -12.92 -15.36 14.89
N GLY A 97 -12.82 -15.34 13.55
CA GLY A 97 -13.82 -14.69 12.71
C GLY A 97 -15.25 -15.16 12.96
N GLU A 98 -15.43 -16.43 13.32
CA GLU A 98 -16.76 -16.97 13.66
C GLU A 98 -17.31 -16.41 14.98
N THR A 99 -16.45 -16.22 15.98
CA THR A 99 -16.84 -15.60 17.24
C THR A 99 -17.20 -14.12 17.03
N LEU A 100 -16.39 -13.40 16.24
CA LEU A 100 -16.67 -12.02 15.87
C LEU A 100 -17.97 -11.90 15.09
N SER A 101 -18.25 -12.81 14.17
CA SER A 101 -19.50 -12.84 13.40
C SER A 101 -20.73 -12.98 14.30
N ARG A 102 -20.65 -13.86 15.31
CA ARG A 102 -21.75 -14.02 16.29
C ARG A 102 -21.94 -12.78 17.15
N ALA A 103 -20.85 -12.18 17.62
CA ALA A 103 -20.91 -10.95 18.42
C ALA A 103 -21.47 -9.78 17.58
N PHE A 104 -21.05 -9.67 16.33
CA PHE A 104 -21.51 -8.62 15.41
C PHE A 104 -23.00 -8.79 15.03
N ALA A 105 -23.47 -10.03 14.92
CA ALA A 105 -24.90 -10.31 14.63
C ALA A 105 -25.85 -9.83 15.75
N GLN A 106 -25.35 -9.62 16.96
CA GLN A 106 -26.11 -9.12 18.11
C GLN A 106 -26.12 -7.59 18.21
N LEU A 107 -25.35 -6.89 17.35
CA LEU A 107 -25.28 -5.43 17.39
C LEU A 107 -26.57 -4.78 16.90
N ALA A 108 -26.93 -3.70 17.58
CA ALA A 108 -27.97 -2.79 17.11
C ALA A 108 -27.46 -1.95 15.90
N SER A 109 -28.39 -1.30 15.19
CA SER A 109 -28.07 -0.51 14.00
C SER A 109 -27.18 0.71 14.28
N ASP A 110 -27.18 1.17 15.50
CA ASP A 110 -26.38 2.30 16.02
C ASP A 110 -25.10 1.84 16.75
N GLU A 111 -24.73 0.60 16.60
CA GLU A 111 -23.52 0.00 17.14
C GLU A 111 -22.55 -0.40 16.02
N MET A 112 -21.25 -0.53 16.33
CA MET A 112 -20.20 -0.82 15.38
C MET A 112 -18.99 -1.52 15.99
N PHE A 113 -18.17 -2.13 15.13
CA PHE A 113 -16.80 -2.51 15.41
C PHE A 113 -15.82 -1.55 14.73
N ALA A 114 -14.60 -1.49 15.26
CA ALA A 114 -13.51 -0.72 14.66
C ALA A 114 -12.25 -1.55 14.49
N SER A 115 -11.43 -1.20 13.51
CA SER A 115 -10.10 -1.77 13.41
C SER A 115 -9.21 -1.27 14.56
N ASP A 116 -8.37 -2.15 15.08
CA ASP A 116 -7.55 -1.88 16.27
C ASP A 116 -6.56 -0.71 16.10
N ASN A 117 -6.12 -0.48 14.87
CA ASN A 117 -5.22 0.62 14.53
C ASN A 117 -5.85 2.03 14.65
N ILE A 118 -7.16 2.15 14.87
CA ILE A 118 -7.82 3.43 15.17
C ILE A 118 -7.20 4.12 16.39
N ILE A 119 -6.69 3.35 17.34
CA ILE A 119 -6.06 3.86 18.57
C ILE A 119 -4.77 4.63 18.25
N MET A 120 -4.06 4.24 17.18
CA MET A 120 -2.83 4.92 16.76
C MET A 120 -3.07 6.34 16.24
N LEU A 121 -4.30 6.66 15.85
CA LEU A 121 -4.69 7.99 15.36
C LEU A 121 -4.96 8.97 16.50
N SER A 122 -5.08 8.49 17.73
CA SER A 122 -5.18 9.36 18.89
C SER A 122 -3.86 10.10 19.13
N LYS A 123 -3.93 11.43 19.23
CA LYS A 123 -2.77 12.27 19.55
C LYS A 123 -2.32 12.13 21.01
N GLN A 124 -3.10 11.45 21.84
CA GLN A 124 -2.78 11.19 23.24
C GLN A 124 -2.07 9.84 23.36
N LYS A 125 -0.76 9.89 23.57
CA LYS A 125 0.03 8.69 23.89
C LYS A 125 -0.49 8.05 25.18
N GLY A 126 -0.85 6.76 25.12
CA GLY A 126 -1.17 5.97 26.29
C GLY A 126 -2.65 5.71 26.58
N LYS A 127 -3.57 6.09 25.69
CA LYS A 127 -4.96 5.64 25.84
C LYS A 127 -5.11 4.18 25.40
N ASP A 128 -5.63 3.37 26.32
CA ASP A 128 -5.92 1.97 26.08
C ASP A 128 -7.22 1.77 25.30
N ARG A 129 -7.36 0.60 24.65
CA ARG A 129 -8.60 0.14 23.99
C ARG A 129 -9.84 0.33 24.83
N GLN A 130 -9.73 0.07 26.15
CA GLN A 130 -10.81 0.22 27.13
C GLN A 130 -11.41 1.64 27.14
N THR A 131 -10.60 2.66 26.89
CA THR A 131 -11.06 4.06 26.83
C THR A 131 -12.05 4.30 25.70
N TYR A 132 -11.84 3.63 24.55
CA TYR A 132 -12.69 3.80 23.36
C TYR A 132 -13.86 2.84 23.34
N LEU A 133 -13.79 1.75 24.09
CA LEU A 133 -14.89 0.77 24.18
C LEU A 133 -16.12 1.45 24.80
N ASN A 134 -17.27 1.26 24.19
CA ASN A 134 -18.55 1.92 24.52
C ASN A 134 -18.57 3.46 24.30
N SER A 135 -17.50 4.05 23.75
CA SER A 135 -17.55 5.45 23.35
C SER A 135 -18.41 5.65 22.10
N SER A 136 -18.91 6.86 21.95
CA SER A 136 -19.70 7.24 20.78
C SER A 136 -18.80 7.90 19.73
N PHE A 137 -18.98 7.47 18.48
CA PHE A 137 -18.37 8.09 17.30
C PHE A 137 -19.47 8.76 16.47
N SER A 138 -19.18 9.94 15.96
CA SER A 138 -20.07 10.70 15.09
C SER A 138 -19.29 11.40 14.00
N TYR A 139 -19.90 11.64 12.83
CA TYR A 139 -19.38 12.57 11.83
C TYR A 139 -19.80 14.02 12.08
N ASP A 140 -20.55 14.27 13.14
CA ASP A 140 -20.91 15.59 13.63
C ASP A 140 -20.27 15.85 15.00
N SER A 141 -19.58 16.99 15.14
CA SER A 141 -18.92 17.40 16.39
C SER A 141 -19.89 17.58 17.57
N LEU A 142 -21.15 17.78 17.29
CA LEU A 142 -22.21 17.93 18.29
C LEU A 142 -22.88 16.61 18.68
N PHE A 143 -22.48 15.48 18.08
CA PHE A 143 -23.07 14.17 18.31
C PHE A 143 -24.60 14.11 18.10
N GLN A 144 -25.11 14.90 17.16
CA GLN A 144 -26.53 14.93 16.82
C GLN A 144 -26.88 13.91 15.72
N ASN A 145 -25.96 13.68 14.81
CA ASN A 145 -26.18 12.82 13.64
C ASN A 145 -25.14 11.71 13.51
N GLY A 146 -25.61 10.56 13.07
CA GLY A 146 -24.75 9.42 12.76
C GLY A 146 -23.95 8.88 13.94
N VAL A 147 -24.49 9.04 15.16
CA VAL A 147 -23.85 8.57 16.39
C VAL A 147 -23.91 7.05 16.44
N ARG A 148 -22.74 6.43 16.64
CA ARG A 148 -22.61 4.98 16.80
C ARG A 148 -21.70 4.63 17.98
N LYS A 149 -22.08 3.59 18.72
CA LYS A 149 -21.33 3.11 19.87
C LYS A 149 -20.35 2.02 19.46
N LEU A 150 -19.10 2.18 19.85
CA LEU A 150 -18.07 1.19 19.61
C LEU A 150 -18.20 0.02 20.59
N ARG A 151 -18.39 -1.20 20.07
CA ARG A 151 -18.59 -2.42 20.87
C ARG A 151 -17.43 -3.39 20.83
N GLY A 152 -16.53 -3.27 19.87
CA GLY A 152 -15.41 -4.18 19.76
C GLY A 152 -14.35 -3.72 18.78
N PHE A 153 -13.19 -4.35 18.88
CA PHE A 153 -12.06 -4.13 17.98
C PHE A 153 -11.76 -5.40 17.20
N VAL A 154 -11.33 -5.20 15.97
CA VAL A 154 -10.92 -6.26 15.06
C VAL A 154 -9.55 -5.94 14.46
N SER A 155 -8.85 -6.95 14.01
CA SER A 155 -7.59 -6.75 13.30
C SER A 155 -7.81 -5.90 12.05
N PRO A 156 -6.87 -4.99 11.70
CA PRO A 156 -7.01 -4.16 10.52
C PRO A 156 -6.96 -5.02 9.25
N ILE A 157 -7.86 -4.72 8.31
CA ILE A 157 -7.89 -5.38 7.00
C ILE A 157 -7.01 -4.60 6.02
N LYS A 158 -6.20 -5.31 5.24
CA LYS A 158 -5.41 -4.70 4.17
C LYS A 158 -6.29 -4.48 2.94
N LEU A 159 -6.43 -3.25 2.51
CA LEU A 159 -7.23 -2.88 1.36
C LEU A 159 -6.47 -3.02 0.04
N THR A 160 -5.13 -2.89 0.09
CA THR A 160 -4.23 -3.09 -1.05
C THR A 160 -3.00 -3.90 -0.63
N HIS A 161 -2.25 -4.40 -1.60
CA HIS A 161 -1.01 -5.12 -1.31
C HIS A 161 0.04 -4.26 -0.60
N TYR A 162 0.04 -2.96 -0.90
CA TYR A 162 0.97 -1.98 -0.34
C TYR A 162 0.47 -1.33 0.95
N ASP A 163 -0.77 -1.62 1.34
CA ASP A 163 -1.32 -1.14 2.61
C ASP A 163 -0.63 -1.87 3.77
N LYS A 164 -0.01 -1.10 4.65
CA LYS A 164 0.66 -1.64 5.84
C LYS A 164 -0.29 -1.94 6.99
N GLY A 165 -1.60 -1.94 6.75
CA GLY A 165 -2.61 -2.13 7.77
C GLY A 165 -2.77 -0.90 8.69
N HIS A 166 -2.37 0.28 8.21
CA HIS A 166 -2.51 1.53 8.96
C HIS A 166 -3.85 2.23 8.72
N THR A 167 -4.59 1.81 7.69
CA THR A 167 -5.88 2.39 7.38
C THR A 167 -6.89 2.00 8.44
N ALA A 168 -7.32 2.97 9.25
CA ALA A 168 -8.32 2.75 10.28
C ALA A 168 -9.71 2.69 9.66
N GLN A 169 -10.47 1.67 10.05
CA GLN A 169 -11.75 1.33 9.45
C GLN A 169 -12.81 1.04 10.51
N LEU A 170 -14.04 1.51 10.24
CA LEU A 170 -15.22 1.25 11.05
C LEU A 170 -16.13 0.27 10.31
N PHE A 171 -16.68 -0.69 11.04
CA PHE A 171 -17.59 -1.72 10.51
C PHE A 171 -18.97 -1.55 11.11
N TYR A 172 -19.96 -1.30 10.23
CA TYR A 172 -21.36 -1.11 10.60
C TYR A 172 -22.19 -2.30 10.15
N PRO A 173 -23.30 -2.59 10.86
CA PRO A 173 -24.30 -3.53 10.35
C PRO A 173 -24.81 -3.12 8.97
N PHE A 174 -24.93 -4.09 8.08
CA PHE A 174 -25.36 -3.87 6.70
C PHE A 174 -26.84 -3.53 6.65
N THR A 175 -27.16 -2.32 6.26
CA THR A 175 -28.54 -1.81 6.21
C THR A 175 -28.94 -1.31 4.81
N ASN A 176 -27.97 -0.91 3.99
CA ASN A 176 -28.23 -0.29 2.69
C ASN A 176 -28.03 -1.28 1.54
N TYR A 177 -29.10 -1.81 1.04
CA TYR A 177 -29.15 -2.70 -0.12
C TYR A 177 -29.29 -1.96 -1.46
N GLY A 178 -29.40 -0.62 -1.43
CA GLY A 178 -29.72 0.19 -2.61
C GLY A 178 -28.53 0.46 -3.52
N VAL A 179 -27.32 0.58 -2.99
CA VAL A 179 -26.14 1.02 -3.75
C VAL A 179 -25.00 0.03 -3.57
N GLY A 180 -24.61 -0.65 -4.67
CA GLY A 180 -23.31 -1.30 -4.80
C GLY A 180 -22.96 -2.30 -3.69
N ALA A 181 -23.87 -3.21 -3.35
CA ALA A 181 -23.51 -4.30 -2.43
C ALA A 181 -22.52 -5.25 -3.12
N ASP A 182 -21.38 -5.44 -2.50
CA ASP A 182 -20.39 -6.43 -2.93
C ASP A 182 -20.74 -7.79 -2.30
N LEU A 183 -20.88 -8.80 -3.13
CA LEU A 183 -21.11 -10.18 -2.71
C LEU A 183 -19.77 -10.93 -2.71
N THR A 184 -19.40 -11.45 -1.56
CA THR A 184 -18.14 -12.18 -1.39
C THR A 184 -18.40 -13.56 -0.81
N VAL A 185 -17.76 -14.57 -1.36
CA VAL A 185 -17.87 -15.96 -0.93
C VAL A 185 -16.51 -16.52 -0.52
N ARG A 186 -16.51 -17.28 0.56
CA ARG A 186 -15.39 -18.11 0.94
C ARG A 186 -15.73 -19.55 0.63
N LEU A 187 -14.95 -20.17 -0.24
CA LEU A 187 -15.03 -21.60 -0.51
C LEU A 187 -14.35 -22.39 0.62
N LYS A 188 -14.72 -23.66 0.75
CA LYS A 188 -14.05 -24.60 1.65
C LYS A 188 -12.61 -24.82 1.23
N ASP A 189 -11.75 -25.06 2.18
CA ASP A 189 -10.34 -25.34 1.92
C ASP A 189 -10.19 -26.74 1.29
N GLY A 190 -9.20 -26.93 0.39
CA GLY A 190 -8.89 -28.20 -0.24
C GLY A 190 -9.72 -28.56 -1.49
N LEU A 191 -10.51 -27.63 -2.05
CA LEU A 191 -11.20 -27.87 -3.31
C LEU A 191 -10.21 -27.94 -4.48
N SER A 192 -10.47 -28.90 -5.40
CA SER A 192 -9.73 -28.99 -6.66
C SER A 192 -10.10 -27.85 -7.62
N LYS A 193 -9.22 -27.57 -8.59
CA LYS A 193 -9.53 -26.58 -9.64
C LYS A 193 -10.80 -26.91 -10.40
N ASP A 194 -11.04 -28.19 -10.65
CA ASP A 194 -12.26 -28.63 -11.36
C ASP A 194 -13.54 -28.36 -10.56
N GLN A 195 -13.49 -28.53 -9.24
CA GLN A 195 -14.61 -28.19 -8.35
C GLN A 195 -14.87 -26.68 -8.30
N ILE A 196 -13.81 -25.84 -8.35
CA ILE A 196 -13.94 -24.40 -8.41
C ILE A 196 -14.54 -23.98 -9.75
N ASN A 197 -14.06 -24.52 -10.87
CA ASN A 197 -14.61 -24.27 -12.21
C ASN A 197 -16.06 -24.72 -12.32
N GLN A 198 -16.40 -25.84 -11.72
CA GLN A 198 -17.79 -26.32 -11.66
C GLN A 198 -18.67 -25.34 -10.89
N PHE A 199 -18.20 -24.85 -9.75
CA PHE A 199 -18.90 -23.84 -8.96
C PHE A 199 -19.10 -22.54 -9.74
N GLU A 200 -18.09 -22.09 -10.48
CA GLU A 200 -18.16 -20.90 -11.34
C GLU A 200 -19.20 -21.08 -12.45
N ASN A 201 -19.22 -22.23 -13.12
CA ASN A 201 -20.22 -22.55 -14.13
C ASN A 201 -21.65 -22.63 -13.53
N ASP A 202 -21.79 -23.13 -12.30
CA ASP A 202 -23.05 -23.16 -11.61
C ASP A 202 -23.54 -21.76 -11.26
N ILE A 203 -22.64 -20.85 -10.84
CA ILE A 203 -22.96 -19.44 -10.56
C ILE A 203 -23.46 -18.74 -11.80
N SER A 204 -22.73 -18.82 -12.91
CA SER A 204 -23.03 -18.07 -14.14
C SER A 204 -24.35 -18.48 -14.83
N GLY A 205 -24.87 -19.68 -14.58
CA GLY A 205 -26.07 -20.19 -15.27
C GLY A 205 -27.30 -20.35 -14.40
N LYS A 206 -27.14 -20.71 -13.12
CA LYS A 206 -28.22 -21.21 -12.25
C LYS A 206 -28.65 -20.24 -11.15
N TYR A 207 -27.78 -19.33 -10.73
CA TYR A 207 -28.05 -18.41 -9.62
C TYR A 207 -28.69 -17.11 -10.11
N ARG A 208 -30.00 -17.14 -10.13
CA ARG A 208 -30.85 -15.99 -10.42
C ARG A 208 -31.96 -15.88 -9.38
N ALA A 209 -32.21 -14.67 -8.93
CA ALA A 209 -33.38 -14.34 -8.14
C ALA A 209 -33.91 -12.95 -8.54
N GLY A 210 -35.20 -12.85 -8.81
CA GLY A 210 -35.81 -11.61 -9.28
C GLY A 210 -35.07 -10.99 -10.48
N ASN A 211 -34.63 -9.75 -10.31
CA ASN A 211 -33.92 -9.00 -11.32
C ASN A 211 -32.36 -9.15 -11.23
N ILE A 212 -31.84 -9.92 -10.27
CA ILE A 212 -30.40 -10.10 -10.07
C ILE A 212 -29.97 -11.44 -10.63
N ILE A 213 -28.90 -11.41 -11.42
CA ILE A 213 -28.26 -12.59 -12.00
C ILE A 213 -26.78 -12.54 -11.60
N LEU A 214 -26.29 -13.63 -11.03
CA LEU A 214 -24.86 -13.77 -10.76
C LEU A 214 -24.14 -14.07 -12.08
N THR A 215 -23.01 -13.39 -12.33
CA THR A 215 -22.35 -13.42 -13.65
C THR A 215 -20.99 -14.05 -13.61
N GLU A 216 -20.18 -13.78 -12.61
CA GLU A 216 -18.77 -14.12 -12.62
C GLU A 216 -18.26 -14.35 -11.20
N LEU A 217 -17.36 -15.32 -11.06
CA LEU A 217 -16.60 -15.60 -9.85
C LEU A 217 -15.15 -15.13 -10.06
N GLN A 218 -14.70 -14.15 -9.32
CA GLN A 218 -13.33 -13.62 -9.41
C GLN A 218 -12.57 -13.90 -8.14
N SER A 219 -11.38 -14.51 -8.28
CA SER A 219 -10.47 -14.67 -7.14
C SER A 219 -9.98 -13.30 -6.64
N TYR A 220 -9.91 -13.12 -5.33
CA TYR A 220 -9.28 -11.92 -4.76
C TYR A 220 -7.80 -11.81 -5.12
N GLU A 221 -7.14 -12.91 -5.44
CA GLU A 221 -5.78 -12.91 -5.95
C GLU A 221 -5.71 -12.25 -7.33
N ASP A 222 -6.58 -12.66 -8.25
CA ASP A 222 -6.64 -12.08 -9.61
C ASP A 222 -7.04 -10.60 -9.56
N ILE A 223 -8.03 -10.25 -8.74
CA ILE A 223 -8.44 -8.85 -8.52
C ILE A 223 -7.25 -8.03 -7.99
N SER A 224 -6.46 -8.59 -7.08
CA SER A 224 -5.28 -7.93 -6.51
C SER A 224 -4.21 -7.65 -7.57
N ILE A 225 -3.96 -8.60 -8.47
CA ILE A 225 -3.00 -8.46 -9.57
C ILE A 225 -3.43 -7.31 -10.49
N VAL A 226 -4.69 -7.31 -10.91
CA VAL A 226 -5.23 -6.26 -11.79
C VAL A 226 -5.20 -4.90 -11.09
N ARG A 227 -5.60 -4.83 -9.82
CA ARG A 227 -5.62 -3.58 -9.05
C ARG A 227 -4.23 -3.00 -8.84
N ASN A 228 -3.25 -3.85 -8.60
CA ASN A 228 -1.87 -3.44 -8.37
C ASN A 228 -1.09 -3.19 -9.67
N ALA A 229 -1.62 -3.58 -10.81
CA ALA A 229 -0.93 -3.45 -12.10
C ALA A 229 -0.48 -2.01 -12.40
N SER A 230 -1.32 -1.01 -12.10
CA SER A 230 -0.97 0.41 -12.27
C SER A 230 0.19 0.81 -11.34
N THR A 231 0.15 0.42 -10.08
CA THR A 231 1.21 0.72 -9.09
C THR A 231 2.52 0.05 -9.50
N VAL A 232 2.46 -1.21 -9.94
CA VAL A 232 3.65 -1.93 -10.45
C VAL A 232 4.19 -1.23 -11.70
N ALA A 233 3.33 -0.76 -12.61
CA ALA A 233 3.75 -0.01 -13.79
C ALA A 233 4.43 1.32 -13.40
N PHE A 234 3.90 2.06 -12.44
CA PHE A 234 4.53 3.26 -11.90
C PHE A 234 5.92 2.95 -11.31
N ILE A 235 6.03 1.97 -10.43
CA ILE A 235 7.32 1.56 -9.84
C ILE A 235 8.32 1.20 -10.94
N ARG A 236 7.90 0.42 -11.94
CA ARG A 236 8.74 0.07 -13.09
C ARG A 236 9.22 1.30 -13.85
N ASN A 237 8.35 2.26 -14.12
CA ASN A 237 8.70 3.49 -14.82
C ASN A 237 9.69 4.34 -14.00
N TYR A 238 9.53 4.43 -12.68
CA TYR A 238 10.51 5.09 -11.81
C TYR A 238 11.86 4.39 -11.81
N ILE A 239 11.90 3.05 -11.81
CA ILE A 239 13.14 2.28 -11.89
C ILE A 239 13.85 2.53 -13.22
N PHE A 240 13.12 2.51 -14.35
CA PHE A 240 13.71 2.79 -15.66
C PHE A 240 14.19 4.23 -15.78
N GLY A 241 13.38 5.22 -15.39
CA GLY A 241 13.77 6.64 -15.44
C GLY A 241 14.94 6.95 -14.51
N GLY A 242 14.87 6.49 -13.26
CA GLY A 242 15.95 6.63 -12.29
C GLY A 242 17.23 5.92 -12.72
N GLY A 243 17.10 4.68 -13.22
CA GLY A 243 18.23 3.92 -13.76
C GLY A 243 18.91 4.63 -14.93
N PHE A 244 18.13 5.21 -15.85
CA PHE A 244 18.68 6.00 -16.95
C PHE A 244 19.48 7.21 -16.44
N ILE A 245 18.93 7.96 -15.47
CA ILE A 245 19.63 9.10 -14.87
C ILE A 245 20.94 8.66 -14.20
N VAL A 246 20.92 7.54 -13.46
CA VAL A 246 22.12 6.96 -12.83
C VAL A 246 23.18 6.62 -13.87
N ILE A 247 22.81 6.02 -15.00
CA ILE A 247 23.73 5.71 -16.11
C ILE A 247 24.32 7.00 -16.71
N CYS A 248 23.50 8.03 -16.93
CA CYS A 248 23.96 9.32 -17.43
C CYS A 248 24.96 9.99 -16.48
N ILE A 249 24.66 10.01 -15.16
CA ILE A 249 25.57 10.56 -14.14
C ILE A 249 26.88 9.78 -14.14
N PHE A 250 26.82 8.44 -14.19
CA PHE A 250 28.01 7.61 -14.24
C PHE A 250 28.86 7.90 -15.48
N GLY A 251 28.25 8.05 -16.66
CA GLY A 251 28.94 8.43 -17.88
C GLY A 251 29.61 9.80 -17.75
N CYS A 252 28.95 10.79 -17.15
CA CYS A 252 29.52 12.11 -16.88
C CYS A 252 30.71 12.03 -15.92
N VAL A 253 30.57 11.29 -14.82
CA VAL A 253 31.66 11.08 -13.84
C VAL A 253 32.86 10.43 -14.51
N LEU A 254 32.64 9.35 -15.28
CA LEU A 254 33.70 8.70 -16.07
C LEU A 254 34.41 9.69 -16.99
N GLY A 255 33.67 10.47 -17.78
CA GLY A 255 34.22 11.43 -18.73
C GLY A 255 35.05 12.51 -18.05
N ILE A 256 34.58 13.09 -16.94
CA ILE A 256 35.30 14.12 -16.18
C ILE A 256 36.60 13.56 -15.59
N PHE A 257 36.53 12.37 -14.95
CA PHE A 257 37.74 11.79 -14.37
C PHE A 257 38.72 11.29 -15.43
N TRP A 258 38.24 10.78 -16.55
CA TRP A 258 39.07 10.43 -17.69
C TRP A 258 39.85 11.66 -18.19
N TYR A 259 39.16 12.76 -18.49
CA TYR A 259 39.76 14.01 -18.94
C TYR A 259 40.74 14.56 -17.91
N LYS A 260 40.34 14.61 -16.62
CA LYS A 260 41.20 15.12 -15.53
C LYS A 260 42.46 14.28 -15.37
N THR A 261 42.40 12.97 -15.57
CA THR A 261 43.53 12.06 -15.51
C THR A 261 44.48 12.28 -16.67
N GLN A 262 43.97 12.51 -17.89
CA GLN A 262 44.77 12.83 -19.05
C GLN A 262 45.53 14.15 -18.86
N CYS A 263 44.85 15.21 -18.42
CA CYS A 263 45.50 16.51 -18.15
C CYS A 263 46.56 16.48 -17.05
N ARG A 264 46.55 15.47 -16.17
CA ARG A 264 47.51 15.35 -15.05
C ARG A 264 48.52 14.21 -15.23
N GLN A 265 48.70 13.70 -16.44
CA GLN A 265 49.64 12.56 -16.69
C GLN A 265 51.06 12.89 -16.28
N ALA A 266 51.57 14.11 -16.59
CA ALA A 266 52.89 14.58 -16.21
C ALA A 266 53.06 14.65 -14.68
N GLU A 267 52.06 15.16 -13.93
CA GLU A 267 52.06 15.20 -12.48
C GLU A 267 52.07 13.79 -11.87
N ILE A 268 51.29 12.89 -12.41
CA ILE A 268 51.23 11.47 -11.98
C ILE A 268 52.58 10.77 -12.24
N ALA A 269 53.20 11.02 -13.40
CA ALA A 269 54.51 10.49 -13.75
C ALA A 269 55.59 11.02 -12.78
N LEU A 270 55.57 12.31 -12.48
CA LEU A 270 56.50 12.93 -11.52
C LEU A 270 56.36 12.29 -10.12
N HIS A 271 55.15 12.08 -9.64
CA HIS A 271 54.92 11.41 -8.36
C HIS A 271 55.44 9.95 -8.36
N LYS A 272 55.37 9.25 -9.47
CA LYS A 272 55.97 7.91 -9.63
C LYS A 272 57.51 7.95 -9.53
N ILE A 273 58.17 8.95 -10.17
CA ILE A 273 59.64 9.09 -10.12
C ILE A 273 60.08 9.38 -8.70
N VAL A 274 59.32 10.12 -7.91
CA VAL A 274 59.62 10.42 -6.50
C VAL A 274 59.29 9.25 -5.56
N GLY A 275 58.80 8.11 -6.12
CA GLY A 275 58.58 6.88 -5.36
C GLY A 275 57.14 6.69 -4.80
N ALA A 276 56.18 7.47 -5.27
CA ALA A 276 54.78 7.24 -4.85
C ALA A 276 54.23 5.89 -5.36
N SER A 277 53.62 5.12 -4.47
CA SER A 277 52.98 3.86 -4.85
C SER A 277 51.72 4.11 -5.68
N ARG A 278 51.42 3.16 -6.56
CA ARG A 278 50.19 3.20 -7.38
C ARG A 278 48.91 3.37 -6.54
N ALA A 279 48.86 2.73 -5.39
CA ALA A 279 47.74 2.84 -4.47
C ALA A 279 47.60 4.27 -3.88
N HIS A 280 48.71 4.94 -3.60
CA HIS A 280 48.69 6.29 -3.06
C HIS A 280 48.12 7.31 -4.04
N VAL A 281 48.47 7.23 -5.32
CA VAL A 281 47.93 8.08 -6.39
C VAL A 281 46.44 7.84 -6.58
N CYS A 282 45.98 6.56 -6.64
CA CYS A 282 44.58 6.23 -6.70
C CYS A 282 43.77 6.76 -5.51
N LEU A 283 44.30 6.56 -4.31
CA LEU A 283 43.62 7.01 -3.08
C LEU A 283 43.47 8.54 -3.04
N ARG A 284 44.48 9.29 -3.52
CA ARG A 284 44.43 10.75 -3.63
C ARG A 284 43.31 11.21 -4.57
N LEU A 285 43.24 10.61 -5.79
CA LEU A 285 42.17 10.92 -6.76
C LEU A 285 40.79 10.53 -6.24
N PHE A 286 40.69 9.40 -5.55
CA PHE A 286 39.45 8.97 -4.91
C PHE A 286 39.04 9.96 -3.81
N ALA A 287 39.97 10.39 -2.95
CA ALA A 287 39.68 11.37 -1.92
C ALA A 287 39.20 12.72 -2.48
N GLU A 288 39.78 13.20 -3.60
CA GLU A 288 39.30 14.40 -4.29
C GLU A 288 37.84 14.19 -4.76
N GLY A 289 37.51 13.02 -5.34
CA GLY A 289 36.17 12.69 -5.79
C GLY A 289 35.15 12.63 -4.63
N VAL A 290 35.56 12.05 -3.50
CA VAL A 290 34.72 11.96 -2.29
C VAL A 290 34.46 13.34 -1.68
N ILE A 291 35.48 14.23 -1.66
CA ILE A 291 35.29 15.60 -1.17
C ILE A 291 34.30 16.36 -2.03
N ILE A 292 34.43 16.29 -3.36
CA ILE A 292 33.51 16.95 -4.30
C ILE A 292 32.06 16.39 -4.11
N LEU A 293 31.91 15.06 -4.02
CA LEU A 293 30.64 14.42 -3.76
C LEU A 293 30.02 14.91 -2.45
N SER A 294 30.79 14.93 -1.37
CA SER A 294 30.29 15.34 -0.05
C SER A 294 29.84 16.80 -0.04
N VAL A 295 30.62 17.70 -0.65
CA VAL A 295 30.27 19.12 -0.77
C VAL A 295 28.98 19.31 -1.60
N ALA A 296 28.78 18.54 -2.68
CA ALA A 296 27.58 18.60 -3.51
C ALA A 296 26.36 17.95 -2.83
N THR A 297 26.56 16.92 -2.02
CA THR A 297 25.48 16.19 -1.34
C THR A 297 24.79 17.05 -0.29
N ILE A 298 25.50 17.90 0.45
CA ILE A 298 24.93 18.73 1.51
C ILE A 298 23.78 19.62 1.01
N PRO A 299 23.99 20.50 -0.01
CA PRO A 299 22.89 21.32 -0.53
C PRO A 299 21.81 20.48 -1.22
N ALA A 300 22.15 19.39 -1.89
CA ALA A 300 21.19 18.52 -2.53
C ALA A 300 20.23 17.89 -1.52
N VAL A 301 20.74 17.35 -0.40
CA VAL A 301 19.93 16.79 0.69
C VAL A 301 19.05 17.85 1.36
N ALA A 302 19.58 19.07 1.54
CA ALA A 302 18.82 20.17 2.11
C ALA A 302 17.64 20.56 1.21
N ILE A 303 17.86 20.67 -0.08
CA ILE A 303 16.82 20.99 -1.08
C ILE A 303 15.77 19.86 -1.13
N ASP A 304 16.23 18.61 -1.21
CA ASP A 304 15.34 17.43 -1.25
C ASP A 304 14.47 17.34 0.01
N TYR A 305 15.04 17.60 1.18
CA TYR A 305 14.29 17.66 2.44
C TYR A 305 13.21 18.74 2.43
N VAL A 306 13.53 19.96 1.94
CA VAL A 306 12.57 21.07 1.88
C VAL A 306 11.46 20.77 0.88
N ILE A 307 11.80 20.29 -0.33
CA ILE A 307 10.80 19.91 -1.34
C ILE A 307 9.93 18.75 -0.83
N GLY A 308 10.54 17.74 -0.23
CA GLY A 308 9.83 16.59 0.34
C GLY A 308 8.84 16.99 1.44
N GLN A 309 9.16 18.00 2.25
CA GLN A 309 8.23 18.55 3.24
C GLN A 309 7.05 19.27 2.58
N TRP A 310 7.24 19.95 1.46
CA TRP A 310 6.17 20.68 0.77
C TRP A 310 5.25 19.79 -0.04
N GLU A 311 5.79 18.87 -0.82
CA GLU A 311 4.99 17.99 -1.69
C GLU A 311 4.36 16.81 -0.95
N LEU A 312 5.08 16.22 0.01
CA LEU A 312 4.62 15.01 0.69
C LEU A 312 3.63 15.28 1.83
N THR A 313 3.59 16.49 2.39
CA THR A 313 2.58 16.86 3.41
C THR A 313 1.18 17.04 2.82
N GLU A 314 1.05 17.38 1.54
CA GLU A 314 -0.26 17.48 0.88
C GLU A 314 -0.77 16.13 0.34
N ILE A 315 0.12 15.24 -0.11
CA ILE A 315 -0.23 14.02 -0.84
C ILE A 315 -0.21 12.77 0.05
N VAL A 316 0.64 12.76 1.08
CA VAL A 316 0.87 11.56 1.90
C VAL A 316 0.72 11.90 3.37
N ASN A 317 -0.28 11.30 4.02
CA ASN A 317 -0.43 11.32 5.48
C ASN A 317 0.93 11.23 6.19
N GLU A 318 1.15 12.02 7.23
CA GLU A 318 2.38 12.18 8.06
C GLU A 318 3.13 10.87 8.41
N GLN A 319 2.52 9.72 8.21
CA GLN A 319 3.07 8.39 8.52
C GLN A 319 4.15 7.90 7.56
N TYR A 320 4.33 8.51 6.39
CA TYR A 320 5.24 8.01 5.35
C TYR A 320 6.62 8.66 5.34
N THR A 321 6.79 9.84 5.95
CA THR A 321 8.06 10.56 6.04
C THR A 321 8.71 10.44 7.40
N THR A 322 9.07 9.22 7.78
CA THR A 322 9.87 9.04 9.00
C THR A 322 11.30 9.48 8.72
N ALA A 323 11.89 10.31 9.60
CA ALA A 323 13.29 10.78 9.48
C ALA A 323 14.29 9.63 9.25
N SER A 324 14.04 8.46 9.81
CA SER A 324 14.87 7.27 9.59
C SER A 324 14.84 6.75 8.14
N ARG A 325 13.68 6.84 7.46
CA ARG A 325 13.56 6.44 6.03
C ARG A 325 14.28 7.43 5.13
N PHE A 326 14.10 8.71 5.38
CA PHE A 326 14.83 9.75 4.65
C PHE A 326 16.35 9.54 4.79
N ALA A 327 16.84 9.39 6.02
CA ALA A 327 18.26 9.16 6.28
C ALA A 327 18.79 7.88 5.62
N SER A 328 18.01 6.78 5.63
CA SER A 328 18.42 5.54 4.97
C SER A 328 18.48 5.68 3.44
N THR A 329 17.53 6.40 2.82
CA THR A 329 17.54 6.66 1.38
C THR A 329 18.74 7.52 0.98
N VAL A 330 19.02 8.60 1.71
CA VAL A 330 20.22 9.44 1.50
C VAL A 330 21.50 8.60 1.64
N GLY A 331 21.57 7.75 2.68
CA GLY A 331 22.73 6.88 2.90
C GLY A 331 22.96 5.88 1.76
N ILE A 332 21.90 5.24 1.27
CA ILE A 332 21.99 4.30 0.13
C ILE A 332 22.41 5.03 -1.14
N THR A 333 21.85 6.20 -1.42
CA THR A 333 22.20 7.00 -2.60
C THR A 333 23.65 7.47 -2.54
N TYR A 334 24.11 7.94 -1.38
CA TYR A 334 25.49 8.34 -1.17
C TYR A 334 26.46 7.17 -1.37
N LEU A 335 26.15 6.00 -0.84
CA LEU A 335 26.95 4.79 -1.03
C LEU A 335 27.01 4.38 -2.50
N LEU A 336 25.90 4.45 -3.23
CA LEU A 336 25.85 4.17 -4.67
C LEU A 336 26.79 5.14 -5.42
N MET A 337 26.73 6.44 -5.12
CA MET A 337 27.60 7.44 -5.72
C MET A 337 29.09 7.20 -5.39
N LEU A 338 29.41 6.77 -4.17
CA LEU A 338 30.79 6.38 -3.81
C LEU A 338 31.29 5.21 -4.66
N VAL A 339 30.46 4.19 -4.86
CA VAL A 339 30.80 3.05 -5.73
C VAL A 339 31.03 3.52 -7.16
N MET A 340 30.17 4.40 -7.69
CA MET A 340 30.34 4.96 -9.03
C MET A 340 31.63 5.75 -9.18
N ILE A 341 31.99 6.57 -8.18
CA ILE A 341 33.26 7.31 -8.16
C ILE A 341 34.44 6.34 -8.10
N ALA A 342 34.38 5.31 -7.25
CA ALA A 342 35.45 4.32 -7.15
C ALA A 342 35.70 3.60 -8.48
N VAL A 343 34.66 3.20 -9.17
CA VAL A 343 34.75 2.56 -10.49
C VAL A 343 35.20 3.58 -11.54
N GLY A 344 34.60 4.78 -11.53
CA GLY A 344 34.89 5.86 -12.48
C GLY A 344 36.33 6.38 -12.42
N ILE A 345 36.94 6.41 -11.25
CA ILE A 345 38.35 6.76 -11.07
C ILE A 345 39.24 5.56 -11.28
N GLY A 346 38.85 4.40 -10.81
CA GLY A 346 39.69 3.18 -10.85
C GLY A 346 40.13 2.80 -12.27
N ILE A 347 39.23 2.87 -13.24
CA ILE A 347 39.51 2.50 -14.63
C ILE A 347 40.55 3.46 -15.28
N PRO A 348 40.37 4.79 -15.31
CA PRO A 348 41.32 5.70 -15.93
C PRO A 348 42.64 5.77 -15.12
N ALA A 349 42.58 5.75 -13.79
CA ALA A 349 43.77 5.76 -12.95
C ALA A 349 44.63 4.50 -13.16
N TRP A 350 44.00 3.34 -13.29
CA TRP A 350 44.73 2.09 -13.57
C TRP A 350 45.41 2.13 -14.94
N ARG A 351 44.80 2.66 -15.97
CA ARG A 351 45.40 2.87 -17.30
C ARG A 351 46.55 3.84 -17.26
N ALA A 352 46.38 5.03 -16.63
CA ALA A 352 47.45 6.02 -16.52
C ALA A 352 48.69 5.51 -15.75
N MET A 353 48.46 4.55 -14.83
CA MET A 353 49.57 3.92 -14.12
C MET A 353 50.34 2.85 -14.93
N GLN A 354 49.81 2.40 -16.06
CA GLN A 354 50.50 1.46 -16.95
C GLN A 354 51.47 2.16 -17.91
N ILE A 355 51.30 3.48 -18.13
CA ILE A 355 52.17 4.27 -19.00
C ILE A 355 53.57 4.38 -18.34
N GLU A 356 54.64 4.11 -19.12
CA GLU A 356 55.99 4.24 -18.65
C GLU A 356 56.37 5.70 -18.45
N PRO A 357 57.08 6.06 -17.34
CA PRO A 357 57.43 7.47 -17.05
C PRO A 357 58.22 8.16 -18.14
N ALA A 358 58.99 7.40 -18.92
CA ALA A 358 59.79 7.91 -20.04
C ALA A 358 58.94 8.36 -21.24
N GLU A 359 57.80 7.68 -21.50
CA GLU A 359 56.88 7.99 -22.56
C GLU A 359 56.03 9.24 -22.22
N ALA A 360 55.64 9.39 -20.96
CA ALA A 360 54.82 10.52 -20.49
C ALA A 360 55.56 11.87 -20.45
N LEU A 361 56.92 11.85 -20.43
CA LEU A 361 57.74 13.05 -20.47
C LEU A 361 58.22 13.41 -21.90
N HIS A 362 57.98 12.56 -22.89
CA HIS A 362 58.39 12.77 -24.29
C HIS A 362 57.28 13.33 -25.16
N GLU A 363 56.04 13.42 -24.69
CA GLU A 363 54.88 13.97 -25.39
C GLU A 363 54.68 15.49 -25.21
N GLU A 364 55.62 16.21 -24.60
CA GLU A 364 55.78 17.67 -24.69
C GLU A 364 56.80 18.01 -25.80
#